data_81a67e12b51c45c9048e4ee42943a324
#
_entry.id   81a67e12b51c45c9048e4ee42943a324
#
_cell.length_a   1.000
_cell.length_b   1.000
_cell.length_c   1.000
_cell.angle_alpha   90.00
_cell.angle_beta   90.00
_cell.angle_gamma   90.00
#
_symmetry.space_group_name_H-M   'P 1'
#
loop_
_entity.id
_entity.type
_entity.pdbx_description
1 polymer ?
#
loop_
_entity_poly.entity_id
_entity_poly.type
_entity_poly.pdbx_seq_one_letter_code
_entity_poly.pdbx_strand_id
1 'polypeptide(L)'
;MAGAVLNEREGAEAVRGARRVGWGRAVFGSACLWAWGFLAYLSPVLIPAERPVGGVGIEVGFFVSQGAVVVAAVAIVLALRKRSVAVGRGVLLVCASLLALASALLPLTVAIDAPWPLVGCGAICGVAGTLLGCAWGARYSLESRDVSAVVMVSFLVAYGIYFAILLLYVATPFVVAAQVVVVFLPLASWGL
;
A
#
# COMPACT_ATOMS: atom_id res chain seq x y z
N MET A 1 -13.09 24.46 42.82
CA MET A 1 -13.50 23.17 42.20
C MET A 1 -13.88 23.26 40.71
N ALA A 2 -14.53 24.33 40.24
CA ALA A 2 -14.94 24.44 38.79
C ALA A 2 -13.77 24.47 37.80
N GLY A 3 -12.63 25.05 38.12
CA GLY A 3 -11.46 25.16 37.22
C GLY A 3 -10.77 23.83 36.91
N ALA A 4 -10.77 22.88 37.87
CA ALA A 4 -10.16 21.56 37.66
C ALA A 4 -11.00 20.70 36.68
N VAL A 5 -12.33 20.80 36.74
CA VAL A 5 -13.24 20.06 35.87
C VAL A 5 -13.21 20.55 34.42
N LEU A 6 -12.99 21.87 34.22
CA LEU A 6 -12.83 22.45 32.90
C LEU A 6 -11.52 21.98 32.23
N ASN A 7 -10.42 21.94 33.00
CA ASN A 7 -9.13 21.51 32.48
C ASN A 7 -9.12 20.02 32.11
N GLU A 8 -9.83 19.16 32.86
CA GLU A 8 -9.99 17.74 32.51
C GLU A 8 -10.84 17.52 31.25
N ARG A 9 -11.87 18.35 31.02
CA ARG A 9 -12.69 18.26 29.80
C ARG A 9 -11.91 18.70 28.56
N GLU A 10 -11.19 19.80 28.64
CA GLU A 10 -10.34 20.29 27.54
C GLU A 10 -9.23 19.28 27.19
N GLY A 11 -8.59 18.69 28.20
CA GLY A 11 -7.62 17.62 28.01
C GLY A 11 -8.22 16.36 27.34
N ALA A 12 -9.43 15.96 27.76
CA ALA A 12 -10.13 14.82 27.18
C ALA A 12 -10.59 15.07 25.73
N GLU A 13 -10.96 16.31 25.40
CA GLU A 13 -11.34 16.68 24.02
C GLU A 13 -10.12 16.77 23.10
N ALA A 14 -9.00 17.30 23.56
CA ALA A 14 -7.73 17.32 22.83
C ALA A 14 -7.21 15.91 22.53
N VAL A 15 -7.27 15.00 23.51
CA VAL A 15 -6.89 13.59 23.34
C VAL A 15 -7.85 12.88 22.35
N ARG A 16 -9.15 13.17 22.41
CA ARG A 16 -10.13 12.63 21.45
C ARG A 16 -9.90 13.18 20.05
N GLY A 17 -9.57 14.45 19.91
CA GLY A 17 -9.24 15.08 18.63
C GLY A 17 -7.99 14.49 17.99
N ALA A 18 -6.90 14.37 18.76
CA ALA A 18 -5.65 13.74 18.29
C ALA A 18 -5.86 12.27 17.86
N ARG A 19 -6.70 11.54 18.60
CA ARG A 19 -7.04 10.14 18.29
C ARG A 19 -7.86 10.00 17.00
N ARG A 20 -8.78 10.94 16.72
CA ARG A 20 -9.55 10.96 15.45
C ARG A 20 -8.66 11.25 14.24
N VAL A 21 -7.70 12.16 14.39
CA VAL A 21 -6.72 12.47 13.32
C VAL A 21 -5.83 11.26 13.02
N GLY A 22 -5.36 10.56 14.05
CA GLY A 22 -4.58 9.33 13.88
C GLY A 22 -5.36 8.23 13.17
N TRP A 23 -6.64 8.04 13.54
CA TRP A 23 -7.51 7.05 12.91
C TRP A 23 -7.72 7.33 11.41
N GLY A 24 -8.01 8.58 11.03
CA GLY A 24 -8.19 8.97 9.63
C GLY A 24 -6.94 8.71 8.79
N ARG A 25 -5.75 9.06 9.32
CA ARG A 25 -4.47 8.78 8.65
C ARG A 25 -4.22 7.29 8.48
N ALA A 26 -4.51 6.49 9.50
CA ALA A 26 -4.34 5.04 9.44
C ALA A 26 -5.24 4.42 8.37
N VAL A 27 -6.51 4.85 8.30
CA VAL A 27 -7.47 4.38 7.29
C VAL A 27 -7.01 4.77 5.88
N PHE A 28 -6.73 6.04 5.63
CA PHE A 28 -6.37 6.51 4.29
C PHE A 28 -5.01 5.98 3.81
N GLY A 29 -4.01 5.97 4.69
CA GLY A 29 -2.68 5.50 4.33
C GLY A 29 -2.67 4.02 3.94
N SER A 30 -3.35 3.19 4.71
CA SER A 30 -3.48 1.77 4.36
C SER A 30 -4.40 1.52 3.17
N ALA A 31 -5.48 2.31 3.03
CA ALA A 31 -6.35 2.24 1.87
C ALA A 31 -5.59 2.52 0.56
N CYS A 32 -4.68 3.49 0.55
CA CYS A 32 -3.81 3.74 -0.61
C CYS A 32 -2.93 2.54 -0.96
N LEU A 33 -2.37 1.85 0.05
CA LEU A 33 -1.57 0.64 -0.17
C LEU A 33 -2.41 -0.52 -0.73
N TRP A 34 -3.60 -0.77 -0.16
CA TRP A 34 -4.51 -1.80 -0.65
C TRP A 34 -5.03 -1.50 -2.06
N ALA A 35 -5.44 -0.24 -2.32
CA ALA A 35 -5.90 0.18 -3.64
C ALA A 35 -4.80 0.01 -4.69
N TRP A 36 -3.54 0.36 -4.33
CA TRP A 36 -2.39 0.11 -5.18
C TRP A 36 -2.24 -1.38 -5.51
N GLY A 37 -2.32 -2.26 -4.51
CA GLY A 37 -2.23 -3.71 -4.73
C GLY A 37 -3.31 -4.24 -5.67
N PHE A 38 -4.55 -3.81 -5.51
CA PHE A 38 -5.65 -4.18 -6.41
C PHE A 38 -5.41 -3.66 -7.83
N LEU A 39 -4.97 -2.42 -7.99
CA LEU A 39 -4.71 -1.83 -9.30
C LEU A 39 -3.50 -2.42 -10.00
N ALA A 40 -2.45 -2.74 -9.25
CA ALA A 40 -1.23 -3.30 -9.81
C ALA A 40 -1.41 -4.76 -10.30
N TYR A 41 -2.27 -5.53 -9.64
CA TYR A 41 -2.37 -6.98 -9.90
C TYR A 41 -3.72 -7.44 -10.44
N LEU A 42 -4.81 -6.71 -10.17
CA LEU A 42 -6.16 -7.13 -10.52
C LEU A 42 -6.81 -6.23 -11.58
N SER A 43 -6.04 -5.30 -12.17
CA SER A 43 -6.56 -4.39 -13.19
C SER A 43 -5.61 -4.25 -14.38
N PRO A 44 -6.13 -3.89 -15.57
CA PRO A 44 -5.33 -3.65 -16.77
C PRO A 44 -4.64 -2.27 -16.77
N VAL A 45 -4.71 -1.51 -15.68
CA VAL A 45 -4.25 -0.10 -15.66
C VAL A 45 -2.74 0.00 -15.90
N LEU A 46 -1.94 -0.86 -15.30
CA LEU A 46 -0.48 -0.84 -15.47
C LEU A 46 -0.01 -1.76 -16.60
N ILE A 47 -0.65 -2.90 -16.78
CA ILE A 47 -0.29 -3.87 -17.83
C ILE A 47 -1.58 -4.31 -18.53
N PRO A 48 -1.70 -4.10 -19.86
CA PRO A 48 -2.83 -4.63 -20.63
C PRO A 48 -2.84 -6.16 -20.55
N ALA A 49 -3.97 -6.74 -20.13
CA ALA A 49 -4.10 -8.19 -19.90
C ALA A 49 -3.96 -9.05 -21.15
N GLU A 50 -4.01 -8.45 -22.34
CA GLU A 50 -4.12 -9.16 -23.60
C GLU A 50 -2.77 -9.57 -24.22
N ARG A 51 -1.63 -9.18 -23.66
CA ARG A 51 -0.32 -9.45 -24.24
C ARG A 51 0.59 -10.24 -23.28
N PRO A 52 0.99 -11.46 -23.65
CA PRO A 52 2.06 -12.14 -22.94
C PRO A 52 3.36 -11.35 -23.10
N VAL A 53 4.17 -11.28 -22.04
CA VAL A 53 5.47 -10.60 -22.02
C VAL A 53 6.55 -11.67 -22.11
N GLY A 54 7.34 -11.69 -23.19
CA GLY A 54 8.35 -12.72 -23.40
C GLY A 54 7.81 -14.16 -23.39
N GLY A 55 6.59 -14.37 -23.88
CA GLY A 55 5.92 -15.67 -23.89
C GLY A 55 5.35 -16.13 -22.55
N VAL A 56 5.40 -15.27 -21.50
CA VAL A 56 4.90 -15.57 -20.15
C VAL A 56 3.71 -14.66 -19.84
N GLY A 57 2.66 -15.20 -19.23
CA GLY A 57 1.52 -14.39 -18.77
C GLY A 57 1.93 -13.42 -17.67
N ILE A 58 1.22 -12.30 -17.60
CA ILE A 58 1.45 -11.27 -16.56
C ILE A 58 1.25 -11.80 -15.15
N GLU A 59 0.51 -12.90 -15.00
CA GLU A 59 0.26 -13.60 -13.75
C GLU A 59 1.55 -14.08 -13.07
N VAL A 60 2.63 -14.28 -13.83
CA VAL A 60 3.94 -14.66 -13.28
C VAL A 60 4.47 -13.56 -12.36
N GLY A 61 4.32 -12.28 -12.72
CA GLY A 61 4.68 -11.17 -11.85
C GLY A 61 3.90 -11.18 -10.53
N PHE A 62 2.62 -11.50 -10.59
CA PHE A 62 1.78 -11.68 -9.40
C PHE A 62 2.23 -12.87 -8.55
N PHE A 63 2.45 -14.05 -9.13
CA PHE A 63 2.90 -15.24 -8.38
C PHE A 63 4.27 -15.01 -7.74
N VAL A 64 5.20 -14.38 -8.44
CA VAL A 64 6.51 -14.01 -7.88
C VAL A 64 6.34 -13.04 -6.72
N SER A 65 5.47 -12.04 -6.85
CA SER A 65 5.16 -11.12 -5.77
C SER A 65 4.59 -11.85 -4.54
N GLN A 66 3.64 -12.77 -4.71
CA GLN A 66 3.09 -13.55 -3.60
C GLN A 66 4.16 -14.44 -2.94
N GLY A 67 5.02 -15.09 -3.73
CA GLY A 67 6.16 -15.84 -3.21
C GLY A 67 7.11 -14.96 -2.38
N ALA A 68 7.41 -13.77 -2.89
CA ALA A 68 8.25 -12.79 -2.19
C ALA A 68 7.59 -12.28 -0.89
N VAL A 69 6.26 -12.09 -0.87
CA VAL A 69 5.49 -11.77 0.35
C VAL A 69 5.69 -12.84 1.41
N VAL A 70 5.55 -14.12 1.05
CA VAL A 70 5.71 -15.23 1.99
C VAL A 70 7.14 -15.26 2.55
N VAL A 71 8.16 -15.16 1.70
CA VAL A 71 9.56 -15.15 2.13
C VAL A 71 9.85 -13.96 3.04
N ALA A 72 9.39 -12.75 2.68
CA ALA A 72 9.57 -11.56 3.48
C ALA A 72 8.86 -11.67 4.84
N ALA A 73 7.61 -12.18 4.87
CA ALA A 73 6.85 -12.36 6.11
C ALA A 73 7.56 -13.36 7.05
N VAL A 74 8.03 -14.49 6.53
CA VAL A 74 8.81 -15.47 7.32
C VAL A 74 10.09 -14.83 7.87
N ALA A 75 10.83 -14.09 7.03
CA ALA A 75 12.06 -13.41 7.44
C ALA A 75 11.79 -12.39 8.57
N ILE A 76 10.71 -11.60 8.46
CA ILE A 76 10.29 -10.64 9.49
C ILE A 76 9.95 -11.38 10.79
N VAL A 77 9.16 -12.45 10.75
CA VAL A 77 8.79 -13.23 11.94
C VAL A 77 10.04 -13.80 12.63
N LEU A 78 10.98 -14.35 11.87
CA LEU A 78 12.23 -14.88 12.41
C LEU A 78 13.12 -13.77 12.99
N ALA A 79 13.17 -12.60 12.36
CA ALA A 79 13.91 -11.45 12.88
C ALA A 79 13.30 -10.93 14.19
N LEU A 80 11.96 -10.82 14.27
CA LEU A 80 11.25 -10.38 15.47
C LEU A 80 11.39 -11.35 16.66
N ARG A 81 11.58 -12.65 16.39
CA ARG A 81 11.88 -13.64 17.45
C ARG A 81 13.25 -13.41 18.12
N LYS A 82 14.19 -12.80 17.39
CA LYS A 82 15.56 -12.59 17.87
C LYS A 82 15.80 -11.20 18.44
N ARG A 83 15.12 -10.19 17.92
CA ARG A 83 15.28 -8.78 18.33
C ARG A 83 13.97 -8.01 18.09
N SER A 84 13.73 -6.95 18.88
CA SER A 84 12.73 -5.95 18.55
C SER A 84 13.21 -5.16 17.34
N VAL A 85 12.58 -5.37 16.19
CA VAL A 85 12.92 -4.64 14.97
C VAL A 85 11.98 -3.44 14.84
N ALA A 86 12.49 -2.25 15.11
CA ALA A 86 11.80 -1.02 14.79
C ALA A 86 12.12 -0.63 13.34
N VAL A 87 11.12 -0.69 12.46
CA VAL A 87 11.29 -0.24 11.08
C VAL A 87 11.23 1.30 11.06
N GLY A 88 12.38 1.93 10.78
CA GLY A 88 12.50 3.37 10.73
C GLY A 88 11.71 3.99 9.56
N ARG A 89 11.28 5.25 9.72
CA ARG A 89 10.54 6.00 8.68
C ARG A 89 11.28 6.05 7.34
N GLY A 90 12.61 6.12 7.36
CA GLY A 90 13.45 6.12 6.14
C GLY A 90 13.33 4.80 5.37
N VAL A 91 13.29 3.66 6.04
CA VAL A 91 13.13 2.35 5.39
C VAL A 91 11.75 2.27 4.73
N LEU A 92 10.70 2.76 5.39
CA LEU A 92 9.35 2.80 4.81
C LEU A 92 9.27 3.71 3.58
N LEU A 93 9.96 4.85 3.59
CA LEU A 93 10.07 5.72 2.43
C LEU A 93 10.76 5.00 1.26
N VAL A 94 11.86 4.31 1.52
CA VAL A 94 12.55 3.51 0.49
C VAL A 94 11.60 2.43 -0.06
N CYS A 95 10.86 1.72 0.80
CA CYS A 95 9.89 0.72 0.35
C CYS A 95 8.79 1.35 -0.53
N ALA A 96 8.21 2.48 -0.12
CA ALA A 96 7.20 3.18 -0.90
C ALA A 96 7.74 3.67 -2.25
N SER A 97 8.99 4.17 -2.27
CA SER A 97 9.67 4.59 -3.50
C SER A 97 9.97 3.42 -4.43
N LEU A 98 10.38 2.27 -3.89
CA LEU A 98 10.59 1.05 -4.66
C LEU A 98 9.29 0.52 -5.27
N LEU A 99 8.18 0.58 -4.52
CA LEU A 99 6.85 0.22 -5.05
C LEU A 99 6.44 1.16 -6.19
N ALA A 100 6.62 2.47 -6.01
CA ALA A 100 6.30 3.46 -7.03
C ALA A 100 7.18 3.24 -8.29
N LEU A 101 8.47 3.02 -8.12
CA LEU A 101 9.40 2.74 -9.23
C LEU A 101 9.04 1.45 -9.95
N ALA A 102 8.81 0.36 -9.23
CA ALA A 102 8.39 -0.90 -9.82
C ALA A 102 7.09 -0.75 -10.61
N SER A 103 6.09 -0.02 -10.06
CA SER A 103 4.84 0.27 -10.75
C SER A 103 5.04 1.09 -12.03
N ALA A 104 5.95 2.06 -12.01
CA ALA A 104 6.29 2.88 -13.20
C ALA A 104 7.03 2.05 -14.28
N LEU A 105 7.78 1.03 -13.86
CA LEU A 105 8.52 0.16 -14.78
C LEU A 105 7.64 -0.95 -15.38
N LEU A 106 6.53 -1.32 -14.74
CA LEU A 106 5.63 -2.38 -15.24
C LEU A 106 5.16 -2.17 -16.69
N PRO A 107 4.70 -0.97 -17.12
CA PRO A 107 4.34 -0.75 -18.52
C PRO A 107 5.51 -0.93 -19.50
N LEU A 108 6.75 -0.66 -19.05
CA LEU A 108 7.95 -0.83 -19.87
C LEU A 108 8.30 -2.32 -20.08
N THR A 109 7.88 -3.22 -19.21
CA THR A 109 8.10 -4.65 -19.38
C THR A 109 7.44 -5.18 -20.64
N VAL A 110 6.29 -4.61 -21.01
CA VAL A 110 5.56 -4.93 -22.25
C VAL A 110 6.32 -4.44 -23.49
N ALA A 111 6.99 -3.30 -23.38
CA ALA A 111 7.78 -2.73 -24.49
C ALA A 111 9.09 -3.49 -24.73
N ILE A 112 9.69 -4.02 -23.66
CA ILE A 112 10.97 -4.79 -23.73
C ILE A 112 10.71 -6.23 -24.17
N ASP A 113 9.48 -6.72 -24.01
CA ASP A 113 9.07 -8.11 -24.29
C ASP A 113 9.98 -9.17 -23.67
N ALA A 114 10.38 -8.95 -22.41
CA ALA A 114 11.23 -9.85 -21.65
C ALA A 114 10.59 -10.19 -20.29
N PRO A 115 10.60 -11.45 -19.83
CA PRO A 115 9.95 -11.86 -18.59
C PRO A 115 10.71 -11.43 -17.33
N TRP A 116 12.04 -11.25 -17.40
CA TRP A 116 12.87 -10.97 -16.23
C TRP A 116 12.58 -9.61 -15.54
N PRO A 117 12.22 -8.52 -16.25
CA PRO A 117 11.85 -7.29 -15.55
C PRO A 117 10.50 -7.45 -14.81
N LEU A 118 9.56 -8.24 -15.37
CA LEU A 118 8.30 -8.55 -14.71
C LEU A 118 8.52 -9.34 -13.40
N VAL A 119 9.41 -10.32 -13.43
CA VAL A 119 9.83 -11.09 -12.25
C VAL A 119 10.50 -10.18 -11.21
N GLY A 120 11.43 -9.31 -11.65
CA GLY A 120 12.12 -8.37 -10.78
C GLY A 120 11.16 -7.37 -10.11
N CYS A 121 10.26 -6.75 -10.88
CA CYS A 121 9.23 -5.86 -10.34
C CYS A 121 8.31 -6.60 -9.36
N GLY A 122 7.87 -7.82 -9.68
CA GLY A 122 7.06 -8.65 -8.79
C GLY A 122 7.75 -8.92 -7.46
N ALA A 123 9.02 -9.31 -7.47
CA ALA A 123 9.80 -9.55 -6.25
C ALA A 123 9.94 -8.28 -5.38
N ILE A 124 10.27 -7.15 -6.00
CA ILE A 124 10.36 -5.84 -5.30
C ILE A 124 9.01 -5.49 -4.68
N CYS A 125 7.93 -5.61 -5.43
CA CYS A 125 6.57 -5.34 -4.96
C CYS A 125 6.19 -6.22 -3.77
N GLY A 126 6.52 -7.52 -3.81
CA GLY A 126 6.25 -8.45 -2.73
C GLY A 126 6.98 -8.09 -1.44
N VAL A 127 8.29 -7.86 -1.50
CA VAL A 127 9.10 -7.51 -0.31
C VAL A 127 8.72 -6.15 0.25
N ALA A 128 8.73 -5.11 -0.58
CA ALA A 128 8.47 -3.73 -0.15
C ALA A 128 7.01 -3.56 0.33
N GLY A 129 6.05 -4.20 -0.36
CA GLY A 129 4.64 -4.20 0.02
C GLY A 129 4.41 -4.88 1.37
N THR A 130 5.11 -6.00 1.65
CA THR A 130 5.04 -6.68 2.95
C THR A 130 5.55 -5.80 4.08
N LEU A 131 6.71 -5.15 3.91
CA LEU A 131 7.28 -4.26 4.93
C LEU A 131 6.35 -3.08 5.23
N LEU A 132 5.80 -2.45 4.19
CA LEU A 132 4.86 -1.34 4.34
C LEU A 132 3.54 -1.80 4.97
N GLY A 133 3.03 -2.97 4.58
CA GLY A 133 1.82 -3.57 5.17
C GLY A 133 2.00 -3.93 6.65
N CYS A 134 3.15 -4.50 7.03
CA CYS A 134 3.47 -4.76 8.44
C CYS A 134 3.56 -3.47 9.26
N ALA A 135 4.10 -2.39 8.69
CA ALA A 135 4.16 -1.08 9.36
C ALA A 135 2.75 -0.52 9.61
N TRP A 136 1.82 -0.66 8.65
CA TRP A 136 0.41 -0.29 8.87
C TRP A 136 -0.27 -1.16 9.91
N GLY A 137 -0.04 -2.48 9.89
CA GLY A 137 -0.55 -3.40 10.91
C GLY A 137 -0.10 -3.02 12.32
N ALA A 138 1.19 -2.69 12.50
CA ALA A 138 1.72 -2.20 13.77
C ALA A 138 1.05 -0.86 14.20
N ARG A 139 0.84 0.05 13.25
CA ARG A 139 0.20 1.33 13.51
C ARG A 139 -1.26 1.18 13.94
N TYR A 140 -2.00 0.26 13.32
CA TYR A 140 -3.38 -0.06 13.73
C TYR A 140 -3.45 -0.48 15.20
N SER A 141 -2.55 -1.35 15.63
CA SER A 141 -2.53 -1.85 17.01
C SER A 141 -2.22 -0.76 18.04
N LEU A 142 -1.52 0.31 17.64
CA LEU A 142 -1.17 1.43 18.52
C LEU A 142 -2.24 2.51 18.57
N GLU A 143 -2.89 2.81 17.43
CA GLU A 143 -3.77 3.97 17.29
C GLU A 143 -5.26 3.64 17.49
N SER A 144 -5.67 2.38 17.40
CA SER A 144 -7.08 1.98 17.43
C SER A 144 -7.38 0.94 18.52
N ARG A 145 -8.50 1.15 19.25
CA ARG A 145 -9.08 0.11 20.12
C ARG A 145 -9.79 -0.98 19.31
N ASP A 146 -10.30 -0.62 18.15
CA ASP A 146 -11.01 -1.52 17.24
C ASP A 146 -10.26 -1.60 15.91
N VAL A 147 -9.26 -2.49 15.88
CA VAL A 147 -8.43 -2.76 14.71
C VAL A 147 -9.29 -3.30 13.55
N SER A 148 -10.32 -4.10 13.85
CA SER A 148 -11.21 -4.67 12.84
C SER A 148 -11.97 -3.59 12.10
N ALA A 149 -12.51 -2.59 12.81
CA ALA A 149 -13.21 -1.47 12.17
C ALA A 149 -12.28 -0.65 11.27
N VAL A 150 -11.05 -0.36 11.72
CA VAL A 150 -10.06 0.36 10.90
C VAL A 150 -9.73 -0.41 9.63
N VAL A 151 -9.49 -1.70 9.74
CA VAL A 151 -9.18 -2.56 8.58
C VAL A 151 -10.37 -2.59 7.61
N MET A 152 -11.59 -2.84 8.09
CA MET A 152 -12.78 -2.89 7.24
C MET A 152 -13.02 -1.56 6.51
N VAL A 153 -12.94 -0.42 7.22
CA VAL A 153 -13.12 0.90 6.60
C VAL A 153 -12.00 1.18 5.60
N SER A 154 -10.75 0.78 5.90
CA SER A 154 -9.64 0.91 4.97
C SER A 154 -9.86 0.13 3.67
N PHE A 155 -10.41 -1.09 3.75
CA PHE A 155 -10.78 -1.86 2.56
C PHE A 155 -11.89 -1.18 1.76
N LEU A 156 -12.95 -0.68 2.42
CA LEU A 156 -14.03 0.05 1.73
C LEU A 156 -13.50 1.28 1.00
N VAL A 157 -12.63 2.07 1.65
CA VAL A 157 -11.98 3.23 1.04
C VAL A 157 -11.07 2.80 -0.10
N ALA A 158 -10.31 1.70 0.06
CA ALA A 158 -9.44 1.16 -0.99
C ALA A 158 -10.24 0.74 -2.23
N TYR A 159 -11.37 0.07 -2.05
CA TYR A 159 -12.28 -0.24 -3.16
C TYR A 159 -12.85 1.02 -3.82
N GLY A 160 -13.21 2.05 -3.04
CA GLY A 160 -13.62 3.34 -3.58
C GLY A 160 -12.55 3.97 -4.48
N ILE A 161 -11.29 3.99 -4.01
CA ILE A 161 -10.13 4.48 -4.79
C ILE A 161 -9.92 3.60 -6.03
N TYR A 162 -9.97 2.28 -5.90
CA TYR A 162 -9.83 1.34 -7.00
C TYR A 162 -10.84 1.60 -8.11
N PHE A 163 -12.14 1.68 -7.78
CA PHE A 163 -13.19 1.95 -8.76
C PHE A 163 -13.08 3.35 -9.38
N ALA A 164 -12.72 4.38 -8.60
CA ALA A 164 -12.53 5.72 -9.12
C ALA A 164 -11.40 5.78 -10.17
N ILE A 165 -10.27 5.11 -9.90
CA ILE A 165 -9.14 5.05 -10.84
C ILE A 165 -9.49 4.18 -12.06
N LEU A 166 -10.22 3.09 -11.88
CA LEU A 166 -10.67 2.23 -12.97
C LEU A 166 -11.62 2.99 -13.90
N LEU A 167 -12.55 3.77 -13.37
CA LEU A 167 -13.42 4.66 -14.14
C LEU A 167 -12.61 5.71 -14.89
N LEU A 168 -11.61 6.29 -14.25
CA LEU A 168 -10.69 7.24 -14.89
C LEU A 168 -9.91 6.58 -16.05
N TYR A 169 -9.48 5.33 -15.87
CA TYR A 169 -8.79 4.56 -16.91
C TYR A 169 -9.68 4.26 -18.12
N VAL A 170 -10.94 3.88 -17.88
CA VAL A 170 -11.90 3.58 -18.96
C VAL A 170 -12.34 4.85 -19.71
N ALA A 171 -12.40 5.98 -19.02
CA ALA A 171 -12.74 7.28 -19.60
C ALA A 171 -11.54 7.85 -20.36
N THR A 172 -11.36 7.45 -21.62
CA THR A 172 -10.37 8.09 -22.51
C THR A 172 -10.66 9.60 -22.61
N PRO A 173 -9.68 10.51 -22.51
CA PRO A 173 -8.22 10.37 -22.67
C PRO A 173 -7.41 10.21 -21.37
N PHE A 174 -7.98 9.78 -20.27
CA PHE A 174 -7.36 9.85 -18.93
C PHE A 174 -6.52 8.62 -18.53
N VAL A 175 -6.23 7.72 -19.47
CA VAL A 175 -5.42 6.50 -19.21
C VAL A 175 -4.08 6.82 -18.54
N VAL A 176 -3.33 7.78 -19.05
CA VAL A 176 -2.03 8.18 -18.49
C VAL A 176 -2.19 8.76 -17.08
N ALA A 177 -3.24 9.55 -16.85
CA ALA A 177 -3.53 10.09 -15.53
C ALA A 177 -3.82 8.98 -14.52
N ALA A 178 -4.60 7.96 -14.90
CA ALA A 178 -4.86 6.80 -14.07
C ALA A 178 -3.56 6.06 -13.71
N GLN A 179 -2.69 5.80 -14.68
CA GLN A 179 -1.39 5.15 -14.46
C GLN A 179 -0.50 5.96 -13.50
N VAL A 180 -0.41 7.28 -13.70
CA VAL A 180 0.35 8.17 -12.82
C VAL A 180 -0.17 8.11 -11.38
N VAL A 181 -1.50 8.17 -11.20
CA VAL A 181 -2.09 8.07 -9.86
C VAL A 181 -1.73 6.75 -9.20
N VAL A 182 -1.80 5.62 -9.90
CA VAL A 182 -1.43 4.30 -9.35
C VAL A 182 0.03 4.26 -8.89
N VAL A 183 0.95 4.83 -9.68
CA VAL A 183 2.38 4.92 -9.32
C VAL A 183 2.60 5.69 -8.02
N PHE A 184 1.81 6.74 -7.76
CA PHE A 184 1.98 7.57 -6.56
C PHE A 184 1.24 7.06 -5.31
N LEU A 185 0.32 6.11 -5.43
CA LEU A 185 -0.42 5.57 -4.27
C LEU A 185 0.48 5.05 -3.12
N PRO A 186 1.58 4.30 -3.37
CA PRO A 186 2.47 3.86 -2.29
C PRO A 186 3.14 5.03 -1.57
N LEU A 187 3.51 6.09 -2.29
CA LEU A 187 4.08 7.30 -1.69
C LEU A 187 3.04 8.08 -0.88
N ALA A 188 1.80 8.17 -1.36
CA ALA A 188 0.68 8.73 -0.60
C ALA A 188 0.43 7.92 0.68
N SER A 189 0.50 6.59 0.62
CA SER A 189 0.40 5.71 1.78
C SER A 189 1.47 6.01 2.84
N TRP A 190 2.71 6.32 2.43
CA TRP A 190 3.79 6.65 3.37
C TRP A 190 3.65 8.07 3.96
N GLY A 191 3.19 9.05 3.16
CA GLY A 191 3.11 10.46 3.54
C GLY A 191 2.03 10.77 4.59
N LEU A 192 1.07 9.88 4.77
CA LEU A 192 -0.03 9.98 5.74
C LEU A 192 0.33 9.33 7.07
#